data_35e9181718a44c68c99bf8b2a89bd42f
#
_entry.id   35e9181718a44c68c99bf8b2a89bd42f
#
_cell.length_a   1.000
_cell.length_b   1.000
_cell.length_c   1.000
_cell.angle_alpha   90.00
_cell.angle_beta   90.00
_cell.angle_gamma   90.00
#
_symmetry.space_group_name_H-M   'P 1'
#
loop_
_entity.id
_entity.type
_entity.pdbx_description
1 polymer ?
#
loop_
_entity_poly.entity_id
_entity_poly.type
_entity_poly.pdbx_seq_one_letter_code
_entity_poly.pdbx_strand_id
1 'polypeptide(L)'
;MSKLPNWKELATGAVIPEAGSSAEKKTAGWRTFRPIHDDKKCIHCMRCWIFCPDSAILVKEGKVVGIDYDHCKGCGICAHECPGKVQAITMKPESEFEGSKKE
;
A
#
# COMPACT_ATOMS: atom_id res chain seq x y z
N MET A 1 -15.19 -17.23 -11.23
CA MET A 1 -14.84 -17.46 -9.88
C MET A 1 -14.10 -18.75 -9.67
N SER A 2 -13.04 -18.69 -8.98
CA SER A 2 -12.27 -19.90 -8.82
C SER A 2 -12.99 -20.90 -7.92
N LYS A 3 -12.66 -22.15 -8.11
CA LYS A 3 -13.24 -23.19 -7.34
C LYS A 3 -12.65 -23.19 -5.94
N LEU A 4 -13.49 -23.24 -4.95
CA LEU A 4 -13.02 -23.27 -3.57
C LEU A 4 -12.77 -24.70 -3.12
N PRO A 5 -11.76 -24.94 -2.30
CA PRO A 5 -11.50 -26.28 -1.80
C PRO A 5 -12.57 -26.67 -0.78
N ASN A 6 -12.84 -27.96 -0.68
CA ASN A 6 -13.77 -28.44 0.34
C ASN A 6 -12.99 -28.67 1.63
N TRP A 7 -13.71 -29.04 2.70
CA TRP A 7 -13.07 -29.15 4.00
C TRP A 7 -11.98 -30.23 4.08
N LYS A 8 -12.07 -31.23 3.22
CA LYS A 8 -11.06 -32.29 3.24
C LYS A 8 -9.80 -31.84 2.53
N GLU A 9 -9.89 -30.87 1.64
CA GLU A 9 -8.75 -30.39 0.88
C GLU A 9 -8.00 -29.29 1.58
N LEU A 10 -8.60 -28.71 2.62
CA LEU A 10 -7.94 -27.62 3.32
C LEU A 10 -6.84 -28.14 4.24
N ALA A 11 -5.80 -27.33 4.40
CA ALA A 11 -4.77 -27.66 5.37
C ALA A 11 -5.33 -27.60 6.77
N THR A 12 -4.71 -28.31 7.69
CA THR A 12 -5.15 -28.31 9.08
C THR A 12 -5.16 -26.87 9.60
N GLY A 13 -6.26 -26.47 10.20
CA GLY A 13 -6.41 -25.11 10.70
C GLY A 13 -6.72 -24.10 9.63
N ALA A 14 -7.00 -24.54 8.40
CA ALA A 14 -7.30 -23.68 7.26
C ALA A 14 -6.18 -22.68 6.98
N VAL A 15 -4.94 -23.07 7.26
CA VAL A 15 -3.79 -22.22 7.06
C VAL A 15 -3.42 -22.24 5.58
N ILE A 16 -2.97 -21.12 5.06
CA ILE A 16 -2.47 -21.04 3.69
C ILE A 16 -0.98 -21.35 3.77
N PRO A 17 -0.51 -22.49 3.27
CA PRO A 17 0.88 -22.87 3.43
C PRO A 17 1.88 -22.23 2.49
N GLU A 18 1.42 -21.57 1.44
CA GLU A 18 2.36 -20.93 0.51
C GLU A 18 3.07 -19.76 1.17
N ALA A 19 4.39 -19.76 1.14
CA ALA A 19 5.17 -18.71 1.74
C ALA A 19 4.94 -17.40 0.97
N GLY A 20 4.80 -16.32 1.70
CA GLY A 20 4.67 -15.02 1.07
C GLY A 20 3.35 -14.78 0.36
N SER A 21 2.31 -15.56 0.69
CA SER A 21 1.04 -15.43 -0.01
C SER A 21 0.42 -14.05 0.14
N SER A 22 0.76 -13.31 1.20
CA SER A 22 0.18 -11.99 1.39
C SER A 22 0.62 -11.02 0.30
N ALA A 23 1.75 -11.28 -0.35
CA ALA A 23 2.20 -10.41 -1.43
C ALA A 23 1.27 -10.51 -2.64
N GLU A 24 0.55 -11.63 -2.77
CA GLU A 24 -0.37 -11.81 -3.89
C GLU A 24 -1.76 -11.27 -3.57
N LYS A 25 -2.06 -11.04 -2.31
CA LYS A 25 -3.37 -10.55 -1.92
C LYS A 25 -3.39 -9.04 -2.07
N LYS A 26 -4.14 -8.54 -3.03
CA LYS A 26 -4.20 -7.11 -3.26
C LYS A 26 -5.35 -6.51 -2.46
N THR A 27 -5.02 -5.57 -1.59
CA THR A 27 -6.00 -4.98 -0.70
C THR A 27 -6.31 -3.53 -1.08
N ALA A 28 -6.04 -3.16 -2.32
CA ALA A 28 -6.27 -1.80 -2.78
C ALA A 28 -7.73 -1.34 -2.60
N GLY A 29 -8.66 -2.26 -2.70
CA GLY A 29 -10.07 -1.92 -2.57
C GLY A 29 -10.50 -1.54 -1.16
N TRP A 30 -9.62 -1.71 -0.18
CA TRP A 30 -9.96 -1.36 1.21
C TRP A 30 -9.76 0.13 1.49
N ARG A 31 -9.10 0.87 0.58
CA ARG A 31 -8.78 2.26 0.83
C ARG A 31 -9.97 3.19 0.67
N THR A 32 -10.05 4.20 1.52
CA THR A 32 -10.99 5.28 1.36
C THR A 32 -10.27 6.53 0.85
N PHE A 33 -9.04 6.74 1.32
CA PHE A 33 -8.21 7.83 0.85
C PHE A 33 -6.90 7.28 0.30
N ARG A 34 -6.35 7.97 -0.68
CA ARG A 34 -5.13 7.54 -1.34
C ARG A 34 -4.03 8.56 -1.09
N PRO A 35 -2.83 8.13 -0.69
CA PRO A 35 -1.71 9.07 -0.57
C PRO A 35 -1.13 9.37 -1.95
N ILE A 36 -0.79 10.62 -2.17
CA ILE A 36 -0.18 11.06 -3.42
C ILE A 36 1.21 11.59 -3.09
N HIS A 37 2.23 11.04 -3.72
CA HIS A 37 3.61 11.41 -3.47
C HIS A 37 4.10 12.41 -4.52
N ASP A 38 4.73 13.49 -4.07
CA ASP A 38 5.25 14.51 -4.95
C ASP A 38 6.77 14.45 -4.90
N ASP A 39 7.39 13.95 -5.97
CA ASP A 39 8.83 13.80 -6.02
C ASP A 39 9.57 15.11 -5.85
N LYS A 40 9.00 16.20 -6.32
CA LYS A 40 9.68 17.48 -6.28
C LYS A 40 9.82 18.02 -4.88
N LYS A 41 8.88 17.70 -4.00
CA LYS A 41 8.94 18.17 -2.63
C LYS A 41 9.65 17.20 -1.70
N CYS A 42 9.82 15.96 -2.13
CA CYS A 42 10.33 14.91 -1.25
C CYS A 42 11.82 15.06 -1.01
N ILE A 43 12.23 15.00 0.25
CA ILE A 43 13.64 15.06 0.63
C ILE A 43 14.19 13.66 0.91
N HIS A 44 13.40 12.64 0.67
CA HIS A 44 13.81 11.24 0.82
C HIS A 44 14.32 10.93 2.22
N CYS A 45 13.64 11.46 3.25
CA CYS A 45 14.04 11.21 4.63
C CYS A 45 13.64 9.82 5.12
N MET A 46 12.84 9.10 4.35
CA MET A 46 12.44 7.73 4.63
C MET A 46 11.51 7.55 5.80
N ARG A 47 10.96 8.62 6.36
CA ARG A 47 10.03 8.45 7.46
C ARG A 47 8.78 7.72 7.04
N CYS A 48 8.25 8.04 5.86
CA CYS A 48 7.05 7.36 5.37
C CYS A 48 7.32 5.86 5.19
N TRP A 49 8.51 5.54 4.69
CA TRP A 49 8.87 4.15 4.46
C TRP A 49 8.97 3.37 5.78
N ILE A 50 9.56 3.99 6.80
CA ILE A 50 9.73 3.33 8.09
C ILE A 50 8.39 3.06 8.76
N PHE A 51 7.46 3.99 8.66
CA PHE A 51 6.20 3.89 9.37
C PHE A 51 5.05 3.24 8.58
N CYS A 52 5.27 2.91 7.32
CA CYS A 52 4.18 2.31 6.54
C CYS A 52 3.91 0.90 7.05
N PRO A 53 2.70 0.62 7.55
CA PRO A 53 2.39 -0.69 8.11
C PRO A 53 2.37 -1.81 7.09
N ASP A 54 2.19 -1.49 5.82
CA ASP A 54 2.12 -2.50 4.78
C ASP A 54 3.35 -2.51 3.90
N SER A 55 4.36 -1.74 4.23
CA SER A 55 5.58 -1.61 3.44
C SER A 55 5.25 -1.28 1.98
N ALA A 56 4.26 -0.42 1.81
CA ALA A 56 3.80 -0.05 0.47
C ALA A 56 4.56 1.11 -0.14
N ILE A 57 5.52 1.70 0.57
CA ILE A 57 6.31 2.78 0.03
C ILE A 57 7.47 2.18 -0.77
N LEU A 58 7.57 2.53 -2.03
CA LEU A 58 8.59 1.97 -2.89
C LEU A 58 9.86 2.80 -2.83
N VAL A 59 10.99 2.14 -2.56
CA VAL A 59 12.27 2.80 -2.42
C VAL A 59 13.25 2.18 -3.38
N LYS A 60 14.04 3.00 -4.06
CA LYS A 60 15.03 2.51 -4.98
C LYS A 60 16.26 3.38 -4.87
N GLU A 61 17.41 2.79 -4.67
CA GLU A 61 18.69 3.49 -4.58
C GLU A 61 18.66 4.60 -3.53
N GLY A 62 18.02 4.32 -2.40
CA GLY A 62 17.97 5.26 -1.30
C GLY A 62 16.96 6.38 -1.47
N LYS A 63 16.13 6.31 -2.49
CA LYS A 63 15.15 7.35 -2.74
C LYS A 63 13.75 6.77 -2.80
N VAL A 64 12.79 7.53 -2.31
CA VAL A 64 11.39 7.12 -2.38
C VAL A 64 10.92 7.39 -3.80
N VAL A 65 10.47 6.35 -4.49
CA VAL A 65 10.06 6.48 -5.88
C VAL A 65 8.56 6.38 -6.10
N GLY A 66 7.83 5.98 -5.11
CA GLY A 66 6.38 5.91 -5.30
C GLY A 66 5.71 5.08 -4.22
N ILE A 67 4.47 4.71 -4.48
CA ILE A 67 3.67 3.97 -3.53
C ILE A 67 3.05 2.77 -4.23
N ASP A 68 3.12 1.61 -3.60
CA ASP A 68 2.52 0.40 -4.13
C ASP A 68 1.03 0.43 -3.80
N TYR A 69 0.23 0.91 -4.72
CA TYR A 69 -1.20 1.06 -4.48
C TYR A 69 -1.95 -0.26 -4.39
N ASP A 70 -1.35 -1.36 -4.82
CA ASP A 70 -1.98 -2.66 -4.68
C ASP A 70 -2.10 -3.09 -3.22
N HIS A 71 -1.19 -2.62 -2.37
CA HIS A 71 -1.17 -3.02 -0.97
C HIS A 71 -1.38 -1.85 0.00
N CYS A 72 -1.37 -0.63 -0.46
CA CYS A 72 -1.57 0.52 0.40
C CYS A 72 -2.98 0.55 0.95
N LYS A 73 -3.13 0.72 2.25
CA LYS A 73 -4.43 0.75 2.91
C LYS A 73 -4.99 2.15 3.08
N GLY A 74 -4.22 3.18 2.74
CA GLY A 74 -4.70 4.54 2.90
C GLY A 74 -4.80 4.99 4.33
N CYS A 75 -3.95 4.46 5.21
CA CYS A 75 -4.03 4.77 6.63
C CYS A 75 -3.60 6.20 6.97
N GLY A 76 -2.87 6.86 6.07
CA GLY A 76 -2.46 8.24 6.27
C GLY A 76 -1.23 8.43 7.12
N ILE A 77 -0.61 7.36 7.60
CA ILE A 77 0.57 7.49 8.45
C ILE A 77 1.72 8.12 7.69
N CYS A 78 1.91 7.73 6.43
CA CYS A 78 2.99 8.30 5.63
C CYS A 78 2.83 9.81 5.46
N ALA A 79 1.62 10.26 5.22
CA ALA A 79 1.38 11.70 5.07
C ALA A 79 1.55 12.42 6.39
N HIS A 80 1.18 11.77 7.48
CA HIS A 80 1.31 12.36 8.81
C HIS A 80 2.78 12.48 9.21
N GLU A 81 3.58 11.47 8.88
CA GLU A 81 4.99 11.46 9.26
C GLU A 81 5.87 12.29 8.30
N CYS A 82 5.38 12.63 7.15
CA CYS A 82 6.14 13.48 6.26
C CYS A 82 6.32 14.84 6.95
N PRO A 83 7.56 15.37 7.01
CA PRO A 83 7.77 16.62 7.73
C PRO A 83 6.85 17.73 7.22
N GLY A 84 6.31 18.49 8.15
CA GLY A 84 5.35 19.53 7.78
C GLY A 84 5.89 20.56 6.79
N LYS A 85 7.20 20.78 6.81
CA LYS A 85 7.77 21.71 5.88
C LYS A 85 7.86 21.15 4.49
N VAL A 86 7.93 19.81 4.35
CA VAL A 86 8.09 19.18 3.06
C VAL A 86 6.73 18.85 2.48
N GLN A 87 5.86 18.22 3.25
CA GLN A 87 4.52 17.84 2.81
C GLN A 87 4.50 17.23 1.42
N ALA A 88 5.38 16.27 1.20
CA ALA A 88 5.47 15.63 -0.11
C ALA A 88 4.35 14.62 -0.35
N ILE A 89 3.65 14.21 0.70
CA ILE A 89 2.57 13.24 0.58
C ILE A 89 1.28 13.87 1.08
N THR A 90 0.25 13.85 0.25
CA THR A 90 -1.06 14.35 0.63
C THR A 90 -2.09 13.26 0.39
N MET A 91 -3.16 13.27 1.16
CA MET A 91 -4.21 12.28 1.03
C MET A 91 -5.35 12.86 0.23
N LYS A 92 -5.88 12.09 -0.71
CA LYS A 92 -7.03 12.51 -1.50
C LYS A 92 -8.05 11.39 -1.52
N PRO A 93 -9.33 11.70 -1.65
CA PRO A 93 -10.34 10.66 -1.66
C PRO A 93 -10.15 9.68 -2.80
N GLU A 94 -10.32 8.43 -2.53
CA GLU A 94 -10.16 7.40 -3.55
C GLU A 94 -11.17 7.58 -4.68
N SER A 95 -12.32 8.18 -4.37
CA SER A 95 -13.35 8.38 -5.38
C SER A 95 -12.88 9.25 -6.55
N GLU A 96 -11.87 10.09 -6.33
CA GLU A 96 -11.34 10.91 -7.42
C GLU A 96 -10.54 10.08 -8.40
N PHE A 97 -10.19 8.86 -8.05
CA PHE A 97 -9.38 8.02 -8.90
C PHE A 97 -10.12 6.81 -9.44
N GLU A 98 -11.42 6.69 -9.14
CA GLU A 98 -12.13 5.51 -9.56
C GLU A 98 -12.10 5.20 -11.02
N GLY A 99 -12.26 6.13 -11.85
CA GLY A 99 -12.28 5.83 -13.26
C GLY A 99 -10.91 5.48 -13.84
N SER A 100 -9.86 5.90 -13.16
CA SER A 100 -8.55 5.71 -13.70
C SER A 100 -7.76 4.62 -13.03
N LYS A 101 -8.40 3.88 -12.15
CA LYS A 101 -7.70 3.02 -11.43
C LYS A 101 -7.29 1.98 -12.06
N LYS A 102 -6.60 1.65 -12.31
CA LYS A 102 -6.23 0.66 -12.81
C LYS A 102 -5.23 0.27 -12.19
N GLU A 103 -4.98 0.09 -11.51
CA GLU A 103 -4.05 -0.30 -10.80
C GLU A 103 -3.72 -1.32 -10.91
#